data_7bf71c92f482dc1d09973ca2c508b4f7
#
_entry.id   7bf71c92f482dc1d09973ca2c508b4f7
#
_cell.length_a   1.000
_cell.length_b   1.000
_cell.length_c   1.000
_cell.angle_alpha   90.00
_cell.angle_beta   90.00
_cell.angle_gamma   90.00
#
_symmetry.space_group_name_H-M   'P 1'
#
loop_
_entity.id
_entity.type
_entity.pdbx_description
1 polymer ?
#
loop_
_entity_poly.entity_id
_entity_poly.type
_entity_poly.pdbx_seq_one_letter_code
_entity_poly.pdbx_strand_id
1 'polypeptide(L)'
;MSHKVDISEVTDFSNDLKSMVADLKSSLTLVSKHIDKLNAMQSFSGKTAIAAKNYFNELHKTLLKSFELLFNDLDENLKKHIKSFQSRVDSSQNALIESNYLRDLIDNIDDDFDRLMDESESVKDTIRSVSDITSVSIPYTYSLESNHKTTIKDINKLDRELGLYTSIGRQDISQIDNILNHLQKAISNAGAVSGDARFKEIKGSAFSKVLLTLNSF
;
A
#
# COMPACT_ATOMS: atom_id res chain seq x y z
N MET A 1 -4.17 -17.05 -6.73
CA MET A 1 -3.54 -15.89 -7.38
C MET A 1 -2.08 -15.89 -6.97
N SER A 2 -1.17 -15.59 -7.89
CA SER A 2 0.24 -15.38 -7.54
C SER A 2 0.42 -13.97 -7.02
N HIS A 3 1.12 -13.81 -5.91
CA HIS A 3 1.52 -12.53 -5.35
C HIS A 3 3.01 -12.36 -5.54
N LYS A 4 3.44 -11.15 -5.91
CA LYS A 4 4.85 -10.77 -6.00
C LYS A 4 5.02 -9.39 -5.43
N VAL A 5 6.01 -9.21 -4.57
CA VAL A 5 6.37 -7.92 -3.98
C VAL A 5 7.87 -7.75 -4.05
N ASP A 6 8.30 -6.64 -4.65
CA ASP A 6 9.64 -6.09 -4.57
C ASP A 6 9.59 -4.86 -3.67
N ILE A 7 10.14 -4.97 -2.48
CA ILE A 7 10.06 -3.88 -1.50
C ILE A 7 10.94 -2.69 -1.86
N SER A 8 11.99 -2.91 -2.67
CA SER A 8 12.83 -1.82 -3.16
C SER A 8 12.07 -0.93 -4.14
N GLU A 9 11.32 -1.52 -5.09
CA GLU A 9 10.46 -0.77 -6.01
C GLU A 9 9.36 0.02 -5.26
N VAL A 10 8.76 -0.58 -4.22
CA VAL A 10 7.75 0.12 -3.39
C VAL A 10 8.38 1.28 -2.63
N THR A 11 9.59 1.11 -2.14
CA THR A 11 10.34 2.15 -1.41
C THR A 11 10.74 3.30 -2.34
N ASP A 12 11.22 2.99 -3.54
CA ASP A 12 11.56 3.99 -4.55
C ASP A 12 10.32 4.77 -5.00
N PHE A 13 9.21 4.08 -5.27
CA PHE A 13 7.94 4.73 -5.54
C PHE A 13 7.49 5.65 -4.39
N SER A 14 7.69 5.23 -3.13
CA SER A 14 7.37 6.06 -1.97
C SER A 14 8.20 7.35 -1.92
N ASN A 15 9.48 7.27 -2.27
CA ASN A 15 10.38 8.43 -2.31
C ASN A 15 10.01 9.39 -3.45
N ASP A 16 9.72 8.86 -4.62
CA ASP A 16 9.27 9.64 -5.78
C ASP A 16 7.95 10.34 -5.51
N LEU A 17 6.98 9.61 -4.96
CA LEU A 17 5.69 10.17 -4.57
C LEU A 17 5.86 11.32 -3.57
N LYS A 18 6.71 11.16 -2.57
CA LYS A 18 6.99 12.20 -1.57
C LYS A 18 7.55 13.47 -2.21
N SER A 19 8.44 13.34 -3.19
CA SER A 19 8.99 14.47 -3.94
C SER A 19 7.89 15.17 -4.75
N MET A 20 7.10 14.42 -5.51
CA MET A 20 5.99 14.95 -6.30
C MET A 20 4.93 15.64 -5.42
N VAL A 21 4.63 15.07 -4.27
CA VAL A 21 3.69 15.66 -3.29
C VAL A 21 4.21 16.99 -2.74
N ALA A 22 5.51 17.08 -2.47
CA ALA A 22 6.12 18.33 -1.99
C ALA A 22 5.99 19.46 -3.03
N ASP A 23 6.28 19.17 -4.29
CA ASP A 23 6.16 20.14 -5.40
C ASP A 23 4.71 20.57 -5.61
N LEU A 24 3.77 19.61 -5.55
CA LEU A 24 2.36 19.91 -5.70
C LEU A 24 1.83 20.74 -4.54
N LYS A 25 2.19 20.45 -3.29
CA LYS A 25 1.84 21.27 -2.12
C LYS A 25 2.36 22.70 -2.24
N SER A 26 3.56 22.87 -2.76
CA SER A 26 4.12 24.20 -3.05
C SER A 26 3.23 24.96 -4.05
N SER A 27 2.82 24.30 -5.13
CA SER A 27 1.94 24.85 -6.15
C SER A 27 0.55 25.19 -5.61
N LEU A 28 -0.05 24.31 -4.81
CA LEU A 28 -1.34 24.54 -4.14
C LEU A 28 -1.27 25.75 -3.18
N THR A 29 -0.17 25.88 -2.46
CA THR A 29 0.09 27.01 -1.57
C THR A 29 0.15 28.34 -2.33
N LEU A 30 0.80 28.35 -3.52
CA LEU A 30 0.83 29.54 -4.37
C LEU A 30 -0.57 29.91 -4.86
N VAL A 31 -1.39 28.95 -5.28
CA VAL A 31 -2.79 29.20 -5.67
C VAL A 31 -3.58 29.77 -4.50
N SER A 32 -3.44 29.21 -3.30
CA SER A 32 -4.09 29.75 -2.09
C SER A 32 -3.70 31.20 -1.82
N LYS A 33 -2.40 31.53 -1.91
CA LYS A 33 -1.92 32.91 -1.75
C LYS A 33 -2.48 33.86 -2.79
N HIS A 34 -2.67 33.40 -4.05
CA HIS A 34 -3.30 34.22 -5.08
C HIS A 34 -4.78 34.47 -4.81
N ILE A 35 -5.50 33.51 -4.27
CA ILE A 35 -6.88 33.68 -3.80
C ILE A 35 -6.94 34.71 -2.67
N ASP A 36 -5.99 34.65 -1.72
CA ASP A 36 -5.91 35.64 -0.64
C ASP A 36 -5.68 37.05 -1.15
N LYS A 37 -4.77 37.21 -2.13
CA LYS A 37 -4.53 38.49 -2.79
C LYS A 37 -5.79 39.00 -3.50
N LEU A 38 -6.51 38.14 -4.23
CA LEU A 38 -7.78 38.48 -4.88
C LEU A 38 -8.80 38.97 -3.85
N ASN A 39 -8.92 38.29 -2.71
CA ASN A 39 -9.83 38.68 -1.64
C ASN A 39 -9.47 40.02 -1.01
N ALA A 40 -8.19 40.33 -0.89
CA ALA A 40 -7.70 41.60 -0.33
C ALA A 40 -7.81 42.79 -1.31
N MET A 41 -8.07 42.55 -2.62
CA MET A 41 -8.19 43.62 -3.61
C MET A 41 -9.40 44.53 -3.32
N GLN A 42 -9.14 45.79 -2.99
CA GLN A 42 -10.20 46.80 -2.77
C GLN A 42 -10.78 47.35 -4.07
N SER A 43 -9.97 47.40 -5.14
CA SER A 43 -10.41 47.81 -6.48
C SER A 43 -11.39 46.81 -7.13
N PHE A 44 -11.40 45.55 -6.70
CA PHE A 44 -12.34 44.51 -7.09
C PHE A 44 -13.50 44.48 -6.07
N SER A 45 -14.56 45.27 -6.34
CA SER A 45 -15.65 45.52 -5.41
C SER A 45 -17.03 45.43 -6.10
N GLY A 46 -18.10 45.48 -5.31
CA GLY A 46 -19.48 45.34 -5.76
C GLY A 46 -20.00 43.91 -5.61
N LYS A 47 -21.31 43.71 -5.87
CA LYS A 47 -22.00 42.43 -5.63
C LYS A 47 -21.38 41.23 -6.32
N THR A 48 -21.00 41.36 -7.60
CA THR A 48 -20.39 40.29 -8.38
C THR A 48 -18.98 39.98 -7.84
N ALA A 49 -18.20 41.02 -7.47
CA ALA A 49 -16.88 40.80 -6.90
C ALA A 49 -16.94 40.07 -5.54
N ILE A 50 -17.90 40.42 -4.67
CA ILE A 50 -18.14 39.74 -3.40
C ILE A 50 -18.51 38.26 -3.67
N ALA A 51 -19.42 38.00 -4.59
CA ALA A 51 -19.82 36.65 -4.95
C ALA A 51 -18.63 35.82 -5.48
N ALA A 52 -17.78 36.42 -6.34
CA ALA A 52 -16.57 35.78 -6.85
C ALA A 52 -15.54 35.49 -5.74
N LYS A 53 -15.29 36.44 -4.83
CA LYS A 53 -14.40 36.25 -3.70
C LYS A 53 -14.88 35.09 -2.79
N ASN A 54 -16.16 35.03 -2.49
CA ASN A 54 -16.75 33.94 -1.71
C ASN A 54 -16.59 32.60 -2.42
N TYR A 55 -16.85 32.56 -3.74
CA TYR A 55 -16.65 31.38 -4.55
C TYR A 55 -15.22 30.84 -4.46
N PHE A 56 -14.23 31.69 -4.66
CA PHE A 56 -12.84 31.27 -4.56
C PHE A 56 -12.46 30.81 -3.15
N ASN A 57 -12.98 31.46 -2.12
CA ASN A 57 -12.71 31.05 -0.74
C ASN A 57 -13.39 29.73 -0.38
N GLU A 58 -14.68 29.59 -0.67
CA GLU A 58 -15.44 28.43 -0.23
C GLU A 58 -15.14 27.19 -1.09
N LEU A 59 -15.04 27.35 -2.41
CA LEU A 59 -14.79 26.23 -3.31
C LEU A 59 -13.30 25.91 -3.45
N HIS A 60 -12.53 26.86 -3.96
CA HIS A 60 -11.16 26.56 -4.35
C HIS A 60 -10.28 26.27 -3.14
N LYS A 61 -10.38 27.03 -2.04
CA LYS A 61 -9.61 26.73 -0.84
C LYS A 61 -9.97 25.39 -0.22
N THR A 62 -11.27 25.02 -0.26
CA THR A 62 -11.71 23.71 0.22
C THR A 62 -11.14 22.59 -0.64
N LEU A 63 -11.14 22.74 -1.97
CA LEU A 63 -10.50 21.79 -2.88
C LEU A 63 -9.00 21.65 -2.63
N LEU A 64 -8.29 22.79 -2.51
CA LEU A 64 -6.85 22.79 -2.21
C LEU A 64 -6.56 22.05 -0.90
N LYS A 65 -7.37 22.27 0.13
CA LYS A 65 -7.24 21.58 1.42
C LYS A 65 -7.51 20.08 1.30
N SER A 66 -8.53 19.71 0.50
CA SER A 66 -8.85 18.28 0.25
C SER A 66 -7.71 17.55 -0.45
N PHE A 67 -7.06 18.18 -1.43
CA PHE A 67 -5.85 17.61 -2.06
C PHE A 67 -4.69 17.50 -1.08
N GLU A 68 -4.47 18.50 -0.24
CA GLU A 68 -3.41 18.45 0.78
C GLU A 68 -3.62 17.25 1.75
N LEU A 69 -4.85 17.04 2.20
CA LEU A 69 -5.20 15.92 3.06
C LEU A 69 -4.98 14.59 2.34
N LEU A 70 -5.51 14.44 1.11
CA LEU A 70 -5.33 13.24 0.30
C LEU A 70 -3.86 12.86 0.14
N PHE A 71 -2.99 13.81 -0.15
CA PHE A 71 -1.56 13.53 -0.32
C PHE A 71 -0.86 13.18 0.99
N ASN A 72 -1.29 13.76 2.11
CA ASN A 72 -0.77 13.36 3.42
C ASN A 72 -1.15 11.92 3.74
N ASP A 73 -2.42 11.56 3.53
CA ASP A 73 -2.94 10.22 3.80
C ASP A 73 -2.26 9.18 2.89
N LEU A 74 -2.03 9.51 1.61
CA LEU A 74 -1.33 8.64 0.69
C LEU A 74 0.12 8.37 1.13
N ASP A 75 0.87 9.41 1.52
CA ASP A 75 2.24 9.27 2.03
C ASP A 75 2.28 8.45 3.32
N GLU A 76 1.36 8.71 4.25
CA GLU A 76 1.28 7.97 5.52
C GLU A 76 0.89 6.50 5.31
N ASN A 77 -0.08 6.22 4.45
CA ASN A 77 -0.50 4.86 4.15
C ASN A 77 0.62 4.06 3.49
N LEU A 78 1.33 4.65 2.55
CA LEU A 78 2.45 3.98 1.89
C LEU A 78 3.58 3.66 2.89
N LYS A 79 3.89 4.58 3.81
CA LYS A 79 4.84 4.31 4.91
C LYS A 79 4.37 3.18 5.84
N LYS A 80 3.08 3.15 6.17
CA LYS A 80 2.49 2.05 6.97
C LYS A 80 2.58 0.72 6.23
N HIS A 81 2.35 0.72 4.90
CA HIS A 81 2.50 -0.47 4.07
C HIS A 81 3.94 -1.00 4.08
N ILE A 82 4.94 -0.15 3.84
CA ILE A 82 6.36 -0.56 3.90
C ILE A 82 6.69 -1.15 5.26
N LYS A 83 6.30 -0.49 6.36
CA LYS A 83 6.51 -1.01 7.72
C LYS A 83 5.79 -2.33 7.98
N SER A 84 4.58 -2.49 7.45
CA SER A 84 3.81 -3.74 7.56
C SER A 84 4.51 -4.89 6.85
N PHE A 85 5.06 -4.67 5.65
CA PHE A 85 5.88 -5.64 4.96
C PHE A 85 7.09 -6.06 5.80
N GLN A 86 7.88 -5.07 6.25
CA GLN A 86 9.09 -5.30 7.04
C GLN A 86 8.84 -6.04 8.34
N SER A 87 7.68 -5.86 8.96
CA SER A 87 7.34 -6.51 10.23
C SER A 87 6.70 -7.89 10.10
N ARG A 88 6.03 -8.19 8.98
CA ARG A 88 5.24 -9.42 8.80
C ARG A 88 5.82 -10.38 7.78
N VAL A 89 6.45 -9.85 6.74
CA VAL A 89 6.91 -10.62 5.58
C VAL A 89 8.43 -10.78 5.65
N ASP A 90 9.17 -9.70 5.47
CA ASP A 90 10.64 -9.72 5.50
C ASP A 90 11.17 -8.34 5.92
N SER A 91 12.11 -8.33 6.86
CA SER A 91 12.75 -7.10 7.36
C SER A 91 13.77 -6.48 6.41
N SER A 92 14.17 -7.19 5.37
CA SER A 92 15.12 -6.71 4.36
C SER A 92 14.53 -5.58 3.53
N GLN A 93 15.34 -4.56 3.24
CA GLN A 93 14.96 -3.45 2.38
C GLN A 93 14.99 -3.80 0.89
N ASN A 94 15.56 -4.94 0.53
CA ASN A 94 15.71 -5.42 -0.84
C ASN A 94 15.02 -6.78 -1.04
N ALA A 95 14.03 -7.11 -0.22
CA ALA A 95 13.33 -8.37 -0.34
C ALA A 95 12.49 -8.40 -1.62
N LEU A 96 12.67 -9.48 -2.38
CA LEU A 96 11.82 -9.85 -3.51
C LEU A 96 11.18 -11.19 -3.16
N ILE A 97 9.87 -11.21 -2.96
CA ILE A 97 9.13 -12.41 -2.58
C ILE A 97 8.00 -12.66 -3.56
N GLU A 98 7.91 -13.92 -4.03
CA GLU A 98 6.92 -14.36 -5.00
C GLU A 98 6.28 -15.68 -4.56
N SER A 99 4.94 -15.72 -4.50
CA SER A 99 4.17 -16.88 -4.08
C SER A 99 4.46 -18.14 -4.89
N ASN A 100 4.67 -18.03 -6.20
CA ASN A 100 4.97 -19.21 -7.04
C ASN A 100 6.32 -19.80 -6.66
N TYR A 101 7.34 -18.95 -6.48
CA TYR A 101 8.66 -19.40 -6.03
C TYR A 101 8.60 -20.10 -4.67
N LEU A 102 7.78 -19.58 -3.73
CA LEU A 102 7.61 -20.22 -2.43
C LEU A 102 6.98 -21.61 -2.53
N ARG A 103 6.04 -21.82 -3.46
CA ARG A 103 5.41 -23.12 -3.70
C ARG A 103 6.37 -24.09 -4.35
N ASP A 104 7.07 -23.64 -5.40
CA ASP A 104 8.10 -24.46 -6.06
C ASP A 104 9.21 -24.86 -5.06
N LEU A 105 9.53 -23.97 -4.10
CA LEU A 105 10.47 -24.26 -3.03
C LEU A 105 9.97 -25.33 -2.06
N ILE A 106 8.66 -25.33 -1.72
CA ILE A 106 8.04 -26.38 -0.91
C ILE A 106 8.14 -27.72 -1.62
N ASP A 107 7.73 -27.78 -2.89
CA ASP A 107 7.76 -29.01 -3.68
C ASP A 107 9.18 -29.59 -3.76
N ASN A 108 10.20 -28.73 -4.01
CA ASN A 108 11.61 -29.15 -4.04
C ASN A 108 12.10 -29.66 -2.68
N ILE A 109 11.70 -29.01 -1.57
CA ILE A 109 12.08 -29.41 -0.22
C ILE A 109 11.43 -30.74 0.15
N ASP A 110 10.19 -30.98 -0.23
CA ASP A 110 9.49 -32.23 0.00
C ASP A 110 10.16 -33.38 -0.80
N ASP A 111 10.45 -33.18 -2.08
CA ASP A 111 11.15 -34.16 -2.92
C ASP A 111 12.55 -34.49 -2.38
N ASP A 112 13.30 -33.49 -1.95
CA ASP A 112 14.65 -33.68 -1.37
C ASP A 112 14.58 -34.39 -0.01
N PHE A 113 13.56 -34.07 0.80
CA PHE A 113 13.35 -34.74 2.09
C PHE A 113 13.00 -36.22 1.88
N ASP A 114 12.10 -36.56 0.96
CA ASP A 114 11.71 -37.94 0.67
C ASP A 114 12.92 -38.75 0.20
N ARG A 115 13.74 -38.21 -0.72
CA ARG A 115 15.01 -38.86 -1.13
C ARG A 115 15.96 -39.09 0.02
N LEU A 116 16.10 -38.08 0.92
CA LEU A 116 16.97 -38.21 2.10
C LEU A 116 16.46 -39.29 3.06
N MET A 117 15.15 -39.43 3.23
CA MET A 117 14.56 -40.45 4.08
C MET A 117 14.76 -41.85 3.50
N ASP A 118 14.59 -42.02 2.17
CA ASP A 118 14.84 -43.29 1.49
C ASP A 118 16.32 -43.74 1.62
N GLU A 119 17.25 -42.83 1.40
CA GLU A 119 18.67 -43.09 1.57
C GLU A 119 19.03 -43.42 3.05
N SER A 120 18.39 -42.72 4.01
CA SER A 120 18.57 -43.02 5.42
C SER A 120 18.08 -44.40 5.78
N GLU A 121 16.96 -44.88 5.22
CA GLU A 121 16.47 -46.25 5.47
C GLU A 121 17.39 -47.29 4.84
N SER A 122 17.90 -47.04 3.63
CA SER A 122 18.91 -47.89 2.98
C SER A 122 20.18 -48.05 3.84
N VAL A 123 20.64 -46.93 4.44
CA VAL A 123 21.79 -46.95 5.37
C VAL A 123 21.48 -47.77 6.63
N LYS A 124 20.27 -47.59 7.19
CA LYS A 124 19.85 -48.37 8.38
C LYS A 124 19.78 -49.86 8.09
N ASP A 125 19.29 -50.23 6.92
CA ASP A 125 19.23 -51.65 6.50
C ASP A 125 20.63 -52.24 6.28
N THR A 126 21.51 -51.45 5.71
CA THR A 126 22.93 -51.84 5.57
C THR A 126 23.59 -52.08 6.96
N ILE A 127 23.40 -51.17 7.91
CA ILE A 127 23.92 -51.32 9.26
C ILE A 127 23.33 -52.53 9.96
N ARG A 128 22.01 -52.78 9.82
CA ARG A 128 21.33 -53.96 10.37
C ARG A 128 21.91 -55.28 9.80
N SER A 129 22.19 -55.30 8.48
CA SER A 129 22.72 -56.51 7.81
C SER A 129 24.15 -56.91 8.25
N VAL A 130 24.94 -55.94 8.85
CA VAL A 130 26.29 -56.18 9.32
C VAL A 130 26.38 -56.05 10.86
N SER A 131 25.27 -56.07 11.55
CA SER A 131 25.19 -55.85 13.00
C SER A 131 25.92 -56.91 13.86
N ASP A 132 26.15 -58.09 13.28
CA ASP A 132 26.96 -59.16 13.86
C ASP A 132 28.50 -58.90 13.78
N ILE A 133 28.91 -58.01 12.89
CA ILE A 133 30.31 -57.68 12.65
C ILE A 133 30.72 -56.34 13.21
N THR A 134 29.76 -55.40 13.35
CA THR A 134 30.04 -54.02 13.77
C THR A 134 29.02 -53.51 14.79
N SER A 135 29.47 -52.60 15.69
CA SER A 135 28.62 -51.88 16.64
C SER A 135 28.26 -50.47 16.21
N VAL A 136 28.26 -50.18 14.91
CA VAL A 136 27.87 -48.85 14.37
C VAL A 136 26.43 -48.54 14.72
N SER A 137 26.20 -47.34 15.25
CA SER A 137 24.86 -46.86 15.61
C SER A 137 24.04 -46.43 14.39
N ILE A 138 22.77 -46.77 14.38
CA ILE A 138 21.80 -46.32 13.36
C ILE A 138 21.66 -44.78 13.43
N PRO A 139 21.75 -44.06 12.31
CA PRO A 139 21.54 -42.64 12.25
C PRO A 139 20.14 -42.22 12.78
N TYR A 140 20.11 -41.14 13.54
CA TYR A 140 18.87 -40.62 14.12
C TYR A 140 18.30 -39.49 13.24
N THR A 141 17.08 -39.68 12.72
CA THR A 141 16.46 -38.78 11.71
C THR A 141 15.42 -37.82 12.27
N TYR A 142 15.06 -37.92 13.54
CA TYR A 142 13.99 -37.11 14.14
C TYR A 142 14.17 -35.60 14.01
N SER A 143 15.40 -35.10 14.13
CA SER A 143 15.71 -33.67 13.94
C SER A 143 15.45 -33.22 12.49
N LEU A 144 15.71 -34.08 11.50
CA LEU A 144 15.42 -33.80 10.10
C LEU A 144 13.93 -33.67 9.82
N GLU A 145 13.12 -34.61 10.35
CA GLU A 145 11.66 -34.55 10.24
C GLU A 145 11.08 -33.30 10.91
N SER A 146 11.58 -32.96 12.10
CA SER A 146 11.14 -31.77 12.82
C SER A 146 11.51 -30.47 12.07
N ASN A 147 12.73 -30.39 11.54
CA ASN A 147 13.19 -29.24 10.77
C ASN A 147 12.43 -29.09 9.45
N HIS A 148 12.21 -30.19 8.71
CA HIS A 148 11.40 -30.22 7.51
C HIS A 148 9.99 -29.62 7.76
N LYS A 149 9.26 -30.16 8.75
CA LYS A 149 7.92 -29.68 9.12
C LYS A 149 7.92 -28.18 9.50
N THR A 150 8.95 -27.75 10.22
CA THR A 150 9.06 -26.34 10.62
C THR A 150 9.31 -25.44 9.41
N THR A 151 10.22 -25.85 8.52
CA THR A 151 10.56 -25.10 7.30
C THR A 151 9.32 -24.95 6.39
N ILE A 152 8.61 -26.04 6.10
CA ILE A 152 7.38 -25.99 5.30
C ILE A 152 6.32 -25.09 5.95
N LYS A 153 6.16 -25.17 7.26
CA LYS A 153 5.23 -24.29 7.99
C LYS A 153 5.61 -22.82 7.90
N ASP A 154 6.89 -22.49 7.97
CA ASP A 154 7.39 -21.11 7.90
C ASP A 154 7.23 -20.54 6.49
N ILE A 155 7.49 -21.32 5.43
CA ILE A 155 7.26 -20.92 4.05
C ILE A 155 5.75 -20.68 3.79
N ASN A 156 4.89 -21.58 4.23
CA ASN A 156 3.43 -21.41 4.12
C ASN A 156 2.93 -20.18 4.88
N LYS A 157 3.52 -19.89 6.05
CA LYS A 157 3.21 -18.66 6.79
C LYS A 157 3.61 -17.43 5.99
N LEU A 158 4.79 -17.43 5.37
CA LEU A 158 5.28 -16.33 4.56
C LEU A 158 4.37 -16.07 3.34
N ASP A 159 3.95 -17.11 2.60
CA ASP A 159 3.01 -16.98 1.46
C ASP A 159 1.67 -16.38 1.92
N ARG A 160 1.15 -16.82 3.07
CA ARG A 160 -0.08 -16.27 3.65
C ARG A 160 0.07 -14.79 4.03
N GLU A 161 1.14 -14.42 4.72
CA GLU A 161 1.38 -13.01 5.09
C GLU A 161 1.58 -12.12 3.87
N LEU A 162 2.23 -12.60 2.81
CA LEU A 162 2.35 -11.92 1.52
C LEU A 162 0.97 -11.70 0.87
N GLY A 163 0.10 -12.72 0.91
CA GLY A 163 -1.28 -12.63 0.42
C GLY A 163 -2.12 -11.61 1.19
N LEU A 164 -2.00 -11.58 2.51
CA LEU A 164 -2.67 -10.57 3.36
C LEU A 164 -2.16 -9.17 3.06
N TYR A 165 -0.85 -8.98 2.96
CA TYR A 165 -0.24 -7.70 2.63
C TYR A 165 -0.75 -7.14 1.30
N THR A 166 -0.77 -7.95 0.25
CA THR A 166 -1.26 -7.53 -1.08
C THR A 166 -2.76 -7.25 -1.10
N SER A 167 -3.54 -7.95 -0.28
CA SER A 167 -4.99 -7.72 -0.14
C SER A 167 -5.29 -6.36 0.51
N ILE A 168 -4.57 -6.01 1.57
CA ILE A 168 -4.70 -4.70 2.23
C ILE A 168 -4.35 -3.58 1.25
N GLY A 169 -3.24 -3.70 0.51
CA GLY A 169 -2.85 -2.69 -0.49
C GLY A 169 -3.91 -2.44 -1.56
N ARG A 170 -4.60 -3.47 -2.03
CA ARG A 170 -5.72 -3.31 -2.99
C ARG A 170 -6.91 -2.58 -2.39
N GLN A 171 -7.20 -2.79 -1.12
CA GLN A 171 -8.29 -2.10 -0.42
C GLN A 171 -7.99 -0.61 -0.29
N ASP A 172 -6.76 -0.24 0.07
CA ASP A 172 -6.33 1.15 0.21
C ASP A 172 -6.36 1.89 -1.15
N ILE A 173 -5.94 1.25 -2.24
CA ILE A 173 -6.04 1.82 -3.59
C ILE A 173 -7.50 2.10 -3.95
N SER A 174 -8.42 1.18 -3.67
CA SER A 174 -9.86 1.39 -3.94
C SER A 174 -10.44 2.58 -3.16
N GLN A 175 -9.98 2.83 -1.96
CA GLN A 175 -10.39 3.99 -1.17
C GLN A 175 -9.88 5.30 -1.78
N ILE A 176 -8.61 5.33 -2.19
CA ILE A 176 -8.00 6.48 -2.88
C ILE A 176 -8.76 6.81 -4.18
N ASP A 177 -9.07 5.80 -4.99
CA ASP A 177 -9.84 5.96 -6.23
C ASP A 177 -11.23 6.56 -5.95
N ASN A 178 -11.90 6.14 -4.89
CA ASN A 178 -13.18 6.72 -4.49
C ASN A 178 -13.05 8.21 -4.13
N ILE A 179 -12.03 8.59 -3.38
CA ILE A 179 -11.77 9.99 -3.02
C ILE A 179 -11.50 10.83 -4.28
N LEU A 180 -10.63 10.35 -5.17
CA LEU A 180 -10.32 11.02 -6.44
C LEU A 180 -11.56 11.20 -7.30
N ASN A 181 -12.43 10.19 -7.41
CA ASN A 181 -13.69 10.27 -8.13
C ASN A 181 -14.65 11.32 -7.53
N HIS A 182 -14.71 11.43 -6.20
CA HIS A 182 -15.50 12.46 -5.53
C HIS A 182 -14.95 13.87 -5.79
N LEU A 183 -13.62 14.05 -5.73
CA LEU A 183 -12.98 15.32 -6.07
C LEU A 183 -13.21 15.72 -7.52
N GLN A 184 -13.08 14.78 -8.46
CA GLN A 184 -13.34 15.02 -9.88
C GLN A 184 -14.78 15.43 -10.14
N LYS A 185 -15.76 14.77 -9.52
CA LYS A 185 -17.18 15.14 -9.61
C LYS A 185 -17.42 16.53 -9.04
N ALA A 186 -16.81 16.87 -7.92
CA ALA A 186 -16.95 18.19 -7.30
C ALA A 186 -16.39 19.30 -8.21
N ILE A 187 -15.22 19.08 -8.84
CA ILE A 187 -14.61 20.01 -9.80
C ILE A 187 -15.48 20.16 -11.04
N SER A 188 -15.97 19.05 -11.61
CA SER A 188 -16.83 19.04 -12.81
C SER A 188 -18.13 19.78 -12.55
N ASN A 189 -18.78 19.56 -11.43
CA ASN A 189 -20.01 20.24 -11.05
C ASN A 189 -19.81 21.74 -10.86
N ALA A 190 -18.69 22.14 -10.26
CA ALA A 190 -18.32 23.55 -10.10
C ALA A 190 -18.03 24.24 -11.44
N GLY A 191 -17.50 23.51 -12.43
CA GLY A 191 -17.21 24.00 -13.79
C GLY A 191 -18.42 24.06 -14.72
N ALA A 192 -19.49 23.33 -14.43
CA ALA A 192 -20.66 23.18 -15.30
C ALA A 192 -21.58 24.41 -15.33
N VAL A 193 -21.49 25.31 -14.34
CA VAL A 193 -22.35 26.49 -14.22
C VAL A 193 -21.61 27.72 -14.76
N SER A 194 -22.24 28.45 -15.67
CA SER A 194 -21.67 29.67 -16.26
C SER A 194 -22.33 30.96 -15.72
N GLY A 195 -21.61 32.08 -15.74
CA GLY A 195 -22.10 33.39 -15.35
C GLY A 195 -22.34 33.55 -13.84
N ASP A 196 -23.26 34.46 -13.47
CA ASP A 196 -23.58 34.76 -12.05
C ASP A 196 -24.14 33.55 -11.27
N ALA A 197 -24.71 32.58 -11.96
CA ALA A 197 -25.22 31.35 -11.35
C ALA A 197 -24.09 30.50 -10.74
N ARG A 198 -22.89 30.53 -11.32
CA ARG A 198 -21.70 29.84 -10.78
C ARG A 198 -21.40 30.23 -9.33
N PHE A 199 -21.67 31.48 -8.97
CA PHE A 199 -21.39 31.98 -7.62
C PHE A 199 -22.55 31.77 -6.64
N LYS A 200 -23.72 31.33 -7.10
CA LYS A 200 -24.92 31.18 -6.28
C LYS A 200 -25.13 29.75 -5.74
N GLU A 201 -24.67 28.74 -6.47
CA GLU A 201 -25.03 27.34 -6.18
C GLU A 201 -24.11 26.60 -5.21
N ILE A 202 -23.04 27.23 -4.71
CA ILE A 202 -22.04 26.56 -3.88
C ILE A 202 -22.45 26.43 -2.41
N LYS A 203 -23.66 26.76 -2.05
CA LYS A 203 -24.13 26.55 -0.69
C LYS A 203 -24.33 25.06 -0.39
N GLY A 204 -23.24 24.42 0.02
CA GLY A 204 -23.29 23.54 1.21
C GLY A 204 -23.42 22.04 1.01
N SER A 205 -23.84 21.41 -0.09
CA SER A 205 -24.18 19.98 0.02
C SER A 205 -23.17 18.99 -0.56
N ALA A 206 -22.49 19.35 -1.63
CA ALA A 206 -21.52 18.43 -2.26
C ALA A 206 -20.16 18.41 -1.55
N PHE A 207 -19.72 19.57 -1.05
CA PHE A 207 -18.42 19.71 -0.38
C PHE A 207 -18.38 19.17 1.04
N SER A 208 -19.47 19.32 1.81
CA SER A 208 -19.55 18.73 3.15
C SER A 208 -19.42 17.22 3.12
N LYS A 209 -19.89 16.56 2.06
CA LYS A 209 -19.74 15.10 1.90
C LYS A 209 -18.30 14.70 1.61
N VAL A 210 -17.57 15.45 0.75
CA VAL A 210 -16.15 15.17 0.44
C VAL A 210 -15.29 15.36 1.70
N LEU A 211 -15.50 16.47 2.44
CA LEU A 211 -14.79 16.71 3.70
C LEU A 211 -15.13 15.68 4.79
N LEU A 212 -16.38 15.23 4.88
CA LEU A 212 -16.79 14.18 5.82
C LEU A 212 -16.15 12.83 5.46
N THR A 213 -16.03 12.53 4.18
CA THR A 213 -15.36 11.29 3.72
C THR A 213 -13.86 11.34 4.01
N LEU A 214 -13.21 12.50 3.85
CA LEU A 214 -11.78 12.67 4.16
C LEU A 214 -11.48 12.67 5.67
N ASN A 215 -12.41 13.10 6.51
CA ASN A 215 -12.24 13.08 7.98
C ASN A 215 -12.59 11.73 8.63
N SER A 216 -13.07 10.76 7.85
CA SER A 216 -13.41 9.41 8.34
C SER A 216 -12.29 8.38 8.13
N PHE A 217 -11.13 8.81 7.65
CA PHE A 217 -9.88 8.05 7.51
C PHE A 217 -8.83 8.53 8.51
#